data_665c67e392170e1e8bdfeef041766979
#
_entry.id   665c67e392170e1e8bdfeef041766979
#
_cell.length_a   1.000
_cell.length_b   1.000
_cell.length_c   1.000
_cell.angle_alpha   90.00
_cell.angle_beta   90.00
_cell.angle_gamma   90.00
#
_symmetry.space_group_name_H-M   'P 1'
#
loop_
_entity.id
_entity.type
_entity.pdbx_description
1 polymer ?
#
loop_
_entity_poly.entity_id
_entity_poly.type
_entity_poly.pdbx_seq_one_letter_code
_entity_poly.pdbx_strand_id
1 'polypeptide(L)'
;MRKSMHIAGILLLISVFAFAGQTGKIAGTVTDGQSGEGLAGCNVLVKGTPFGASSDANGEYYIINLSPGSYDLEFSMIGYAGYTAEGVSVNIDVTTPVNAALTTEAVQMASVSVTVERPAIEKTLTSTKQIVSGDMISGMAV
;
A
#
# COMPACT_ATOMS: atom_id res chain seq x y z
N MET A 1 43.83 -51.82 -5.54
CA MET A 1 43.28 -50.70 -6.37
C MET A 1 41.77 -50.56 -6.34
N ARG A 2 40.95 -51.64 -6.22
CA ARG A 2 39.47 -51.51 -6.20
C ARG A 2 38.91 -50.88 -4.92
N LYS A 3 39.54 -51.00 -3.76
CA LYS A 3 39.07 -50.43 -2.46
C LYS A 3 39.28 -48.93 -2.35
N SER A 4 40.32 -48.36 -2.95
CA SER A 4 40.58 -46.90 -2.97
C SER A 4 39.62 -46.12 -3.87
N MET A 5 39.03 -46.79 -4.87
CA MET A 5 38.07 -46.15 -5.81
C MET A 5 36.71 -45.91 -5.13
N HIS A 6 36.31 -46.72 -4.15
CA HIS A 6 35.06 -46.54 -3.42
C HIS A 6 35.19 -45.42 -2.35
N ILE A 7 36.39 -45.26 -1.76
CA ILE A 7 36.67 -44.20 -0.77
C ILE A 7 36.64 -42.82 -1.45
N ALA A 8 37.21 -42.71 -2.66
CA ALA A 8 37.16 -41.48 -3.44
C ALA A 8 35.73 -41.09 -3.87
N GLY A 9 34.89 -42.10 -4.20
CA GLY A 9 33.45 -41.87 -4.52
C GLY A 9 32.63 -41.41 -3.32
N ILE A 10 32.89 -41.92 -2.13
CA ILE A 10 32.20 -41.51 -0.88
C ILE A 10 32.63 -40.12 -0.47
N LEU A 11 33.91 -39.74 -0.64
CA LEU A 11 34.40 -38.41 -0.32
C LEU A 11 33.82 -37.34 -1.22
N LEU A 12 33.53 -37.66 -2.51
CA LEU A 12 32.92 -36.77 -3.46
C LEU A 12 31.42 -36.54 -3.16
N LEU A 13 30.75 -37.51 -2.55
CA LEU A 13 29.32 -37.42 -2.21
C LEU A 13 29.04 -36.48 -1.02
N ILE A 14 30.02 -36.31 -0.12
CA ILE A 14 29.88 -35.49 1.10
C ILE A 14 29.98 -33.99 0.79
N SER A 15 30.61 -33.60 -0.31
CA SER A 15 30.80 -32.19 -0.67
C SER A 15 29.54 -31.49 -1.18
N VAL A 16 28.42 -32.18 -1.43
CA VAL A 16 27.19 -31.59 -1.97
C VAL A 16 26.25 -31.03 -0.88
N PHE A 17 26.49 -31.35 0.41
CA PHE A 17 25.60 -30.94 1.51
C PHE A 17 25.94 -29.60 2.18
N ALA A 18 26.95 -28.86 1.72
CA ALA A 18 27.42 -27.63 2.37
C ALA A 18 26.75 -26.33 1.96
N PHE A 19 25.67 -26.36 1.15
CA PHE A 19 24.84 -25.20 0.87
C PHE A 19 23.61 -25.15 1.79
N ALA A 20 23.81 -25.30 3.10
CA ALA A 20 22.79 -24.92 4.08
C ALA A 20 22.58 -23.40 3.94
N GLY A 21 21.36 -23.00 3.59
CA GLY A 21 21.03 -21.62 3.23
C GLY A 21 21.48 -20.61 4.28
N GLN A 22 22.35 -19.73 3.86
CA GLN A 22 22.84 -18.61 4.67
C GLN A 22 21.82 -17.49 4.61
N THR A 23 20.71 -17.63 5.33
CA THR A 23 19.62 -16.65 5.37
C THR A 23 19.37 -16.21 6.81
N GLY A 24 18.91 -14.99 6.95
CA GLY A 24 18.40 -14.46 8.20
C GLY A 24 16.88 -14.35 8.18
N LYS A 25 16.33 -13.88 9.28
CA LYS A 25 14.90 -13.61 9.43
C LYS A 25 14.66 -12.30 10.15
N ILE A 26 13.54 -11.67 9.86
CA ILE A 26 13.00 -10.54 10.60
C ILE A 26 11.74 -11.01 11.31
N ALA A 27 11.56 -10.61 12.55
CA ALA A 27 10.35 -10.86 13.32
C ALA A 27 10.02 -9.62 14.15
N GLY A 28 8.76 -9.40 14.46
CA GLY A 28 8.37 -8.28 15.28
C GLY A 28 6.87 -8.20 15.47
N THR A 29 6.44 -7.12 16.09
CA THR A 29 5.04 -6.86 16.39
C THR A 29 4.65 -5.49 15.83
N VAL A 30 3.49 -5.44 15.20
CA VAL A 30 2.87 -4.20 14.75
C VAL A 30 1.76 -3.84 15.72
N THR A 31 1.81 -2.64 16.29
CA THR A 31 0.84 -2.19 17.28
C THR A 31 0.19 -0.88 16.86
N ASP A 32 -0.98 -0.60 17.40
CA ASP A 32 -1.60 0.72 17.36
C ASP A 32 -0.84 1.67 18.28
N GLY A 33 -0.40 2.80 17.75
CA GLY A 33 0.38 3.80 18.49
C GLY A 33 -0.40 4.50 19.61
N GLN A 34 -1.72 4.41 19.63
CA GLN A 34 -2.58 5.04 20.65
C GLN A 34 -3.00 4.05 21.73
N SER A 35 -3.49 2.86 21.34
CA SER A 35 -3.97 1.84 22.29
C SER A 35 -2.88 0.87 22.74
N GLY A 36 -1.82 0.68 21.93
CA GLY A 36 -0.79 -0.33 22.14
C GLY A 36 -1.23 -1.75 21.80
N GLU A 37 -2.44 -1.93 21.25
CA GLU A 37 -2.96 -3.23 20.84
C GLU A 37 -2.27 -3.72 19.55
N GLY A 38 -2.11 -5.05 19.42
CA GLY A 38 -1.57 -5.67 18.23
C GLY A 38 -2.49 -5.47 17.02
N LEU A 39 -1.93 -5.05 15.90
CA LEU A 39 -2.66 -4.83 14.66
C LEU A 39 -2.62 -6.07 13.78
N ALA A 40 -3.76 -6.76 13.65
CA ALA A 40 -3.92 -7.92 12.78
C ALA A 40 -4.11 -7.51 11.32
N GLY A 41 -3.43 -8.19 10.40
CA GLY A 41 -3.59 -7.95 8.96
C GLY A 41 -2.80 -6.75 8.43
N CYS A 42 -1.85 -6.23 9.19
CA CYS A 42 -0.90 -5.25 8.67
C CYS A 42 0.03 -5.92 7.64
N ASN A 43 0.16 -5.33 6.49
CA ASN A 43 1.06 -5.80 5.45
C ASN A 43 2.46 -5.22 5.67
N VAL A 44 3.47 -6.10 5.76
CA VAL A 44 4.88 -5.75 5.96
C VAL A 44 5.65 -6.20 4.74
N LEU A 45 6.21 -5.26 3.99
CA LEU A 45 6.98 -5.51 2.76
C LEU A 45 8.44 -5.13 2.95
N VAL A 46 9.34 -5.96 2.42
CA VAL A 46 10.77 -5.65 2.32
C VAL A 46 11.01 -4.95 0.99
N LYS A 47 11.29 -3.64 1.03
CA LYS A 47 11.47 -2.82 -0.18
C LYS A 47 12.54 -3.39 -1.10
N GLY A 48 12.26 -3.38 -2.39
CA GLY A 48 13.19 -3.88 -3.41
C GLY A 48 13.28 -5.40 -3.52
N THR A 49 12.43 -6.14 -2.78
CA THR A 49 12.38 -7.60 -2.82
C THR A 49 10.94 -8.10 -2.95
N PRO A 50 10.73 -9.35 -3.34
CA PRO A 50 9.40 -9.97 -3.33
C PRO A 50 8.98 -10.48 -1.94
N PHE A 51 9.78 -10.26 -0.89
CA PHE A 51 9.52 -10.78 0.44
C PHE A 51 8.63 -9.85 1.25
N GLY A 52 7.72 -10.44 1.99
CA GLY A 52 6.84 -9.75 2.91
C GLY A 52 6.06 -10.73 3.77
N ALA A 53 5.30 -10.20 4.72
CA ALA A 53 4.43 -10.95 5.59
C ALA A 53 3.23 -10.10 5.98
N SER A 54 2.18 -10.74 6.49
CA SER A 54 1.06 -10.08 7.14
C SER A 54 1.09 -10.39 8.63
N SER A 55 0.76 -9.42 9.47
CA SER A 55 0.68 -9.65 10.91
C SER A 55 -0.52 -10.53 11.27
N ASP A 56 -0.34 -11.34 12.31
CA ASP A 56 -1.36 -12.23 12.86
C ASP A 56 -2.36 -11.49 13.80
N ALA A 57 -3.21 -12.25 14.49
CA ALA A 57 -4.22 -11.72 15.42
C ALA A 57 -3.62 -10.93 16.61
N ASN A 58 -2.36 -11.17 16.95
CA ASN A 58 -1.64 -10.48 18.02
C ASN A 58 -0.77 -9.33 17.49
N GLY A 59 -0.77 -9.12 16.17
CA GLY A 59 0.10 -8.16 15.50
C GLY A 59 1.52 -8.71 15.22
N GLU A 60 1.79 -9.98 15.47
CA GLU A 60 3.10 -10.58 15.22
C GLU A 60 3.29 -10.91 13.75
N TYR A 61 4.51 -10.72 13.23
CA TYR A 61 4.87 -11.05 11.86
C TYR A 61 6.27 -11.65 11.76
N TYR A 62 6.48 -12.47 10.72
CA TYR A 62 7.75 -13.16 10.48
C TYR A 62 8.07 -13.13 8.99
N ILE A 63 9.26 -12.63 8.64
CA ILE A 63 9.82 -12.68 7.28
C ILE A 63 11.06 -13.53 7.32
N ILE A 64 11.06 -14.63 6.58
CA ILE A 64 12.13 -15.63 6.54
C ILE A 64 12.84 -15.63 5.20
N ASN A 65 13.95 -16.33 5.12
CA ASN A 65 14.75 -16.54 3.90
C ASN A 65 15.32 -15.23 3.29
N LEU A 66 15.63 -14.25 4.13
CA LEU A 66 16.29 -13.04 3.71
C LEU A 66 17.81 -13.25 3.63
N SER A 67 18.41 -12.84 2.53
CA SER A 67 19.87 -12.78 2.43
C SER A 67 20.43 -11.76 3.43
N PRO A 68 21.68 -11.95 3.92
CA PRO A 68 22.31 -10.94 4.76
C PRO A 68 22.41 -9.61 4.02
N GLY A 69 22.08 -8.53 4.71
CA GLY A 69 22.09 -7.20 4.11
C GLY A 69 21.33 -6.17 4.94
N SER A 70 21.22 -4.97 4.41
CA SER A 70 20.40 -3.90 4.97
C SER A 70 19.15 -3.70 4.12
N TYR A 71 18.00 -3.62 4.75
CA TYR A 71 16.70 -3.52 4.10
C TYR A 71 15.84 -2.44 4.72
N ASP A 72 14.93 -1.91 3.94
CA ASP A 72 13.86 -1.05 4.43
C ASP A 72 12.55 -1.84 4.46
N LEU A 73 11.84 -1.76 5.57
CA LEU A 73 10.54 -2.40 5.73
C LEU A 73 9.45 -1.34 5.63
N GLU A 74 8.46 -1.62 4.83
CA GLU A 74 7.25 -0.80 4.68
C GLU A 74 6.07 -1.50 5.34
N PHE A 75 5.44 -0.80 6.28
CA PHE A 75 4.25 -1.25 6.99
C PHE A 75 3.04 -0.49 6.45
N SER A 76 2.02 -1.22 6.04
CA SER A 76 0.80 -0.63 5.51
C SER A 76 -0.45 -1.36 6.02
N MET A 77 -1.45 -0.59 6.43
CA MET A 77 -2.73 -1.09 6.89
C MET A 77 -3.83 -0.07 6.58
N ILE A 78 -5.02 -0.56 6.24
CA ILE A 78 -6.17 0.33 5.95
C ILE A 78 -6.57 1.09 7.21
N GLY A 79 -6.69 2.41 7.12
CA GLY A 79 -7.02 3.30 8.23
C GLY A 79 -5.84 3.74 9.08
N TYR A 80 -4.62 3.36 8.70
CA TYR A 80 -3.38 3.76 9.37
C TYR A 80 -2.42 4.44 8.40
N ALA A 81 -1.66 5.40 8.91
CA ALA A 81 -0.58 6.01 8.16
C ALA A 81 0.52 4.98 7.90
N GLY A 82 1.01 4.91 6.65
CA GLY A 82 2.11 4.04 6.29
C GLY A 82 3.38 4.39 7.09
N TYR A 83 4.11 3.38 7.53
CA TYR A 83 5.37 3.55 8.27
C TYR A 83 6.49 2.80 7.56
N THR A 84 7.68 3.39 7.52
CA THR A 84 8.89 2.74 6.96
C THR A 84 9.97 2.68 8.02
N ALA A 85 10.48 1.48 8.30
CA ALA A 85 11.68 1.26 9.09
C ALA A 85 12.87 1.09 8.14
N GLU A 86 13.78 2.06 8.15
CA GLU A 86 14.94 2.09 7.26
C GLU A 86 16.17 1.43 7.89
N GLY A 87 17.05 0.86 7.05
CA GLY A 87 18.35 0.37 7.46
C GLY A 87 18.34 -0.86 8.39
N VAL A 88 17.33 -1.73 8.29
CA VAL A 88 17.24 -2.95 9.08
C VAL A 88 18.31 -3.94 8.64
N SER A 89 19.26 -4.24 9.51
CA SER A 89 20.35 -5.16 9.24
C SER A 89 19.93 -6.60 9.49
N VAL A 90 20.04 -7.44 8.47
CA VAL A 90 19.77 -8.89 8.53
C VAL A 90 21.09 -9.65 8.51
N ASN A 91 21.30 -10.51 9.49
CA ASN A 91 22.49 -11.36 9.59
C ASN A 91 22.11 -12.83 9.47
N ILE A 92 23.08 -13.67 9.08
CA ILE A 92 22.93 -15.11 8.92
C ILE A 92 22.54 -15.74 10.27
N ASP A 93 21.56 -16.64 10.26
CA ASP A 93 21.09 -17.42 11.42
C ASP A 93 20.62 -16.57 12.61
N VAL A 94 20.39 -15.28 12.40
CA VAL A 94 19.90 -14.35 13.43
C VAL A 94 18.49 -13.87 13.11
N THR A 95 17.67 -13.76 14.16
CA THR A 95 16.40 -13.04 14.07
C THR A 95 16.63 -11.58 14.41
N THR A 96 16.36 -10.69 13.46
CA THR A 96 16.37 -9.26 13.70
C THR A 96 14.99 -8.80 14.17
N PRO A 97 14.84 -8.32 15.42
CA PRO A 97 13.55 -7.83 15.90
C PRO A 97 13.27 -6.43 15.34
N VAL A 98 12.10 -6.21 14.76
CA VAL A 98 11.64 -4.90 14.28
C VAL A 98 10.18 -4.72 14.68
N ASN A 99 9.91 -3.83 15.63
CA ASN A 99 8.57 -3.50 16.05
C ASN A 99 8.14 -2.16 15.43
N ALA A 100 6.87 -2.04 15.08
CA ALA A 100 6.29 -0.84 14.49
C ALA A 100 5.03 -0.43 15.24
N ALA A 101 4.89 0.86 15.53
CA ALA A 101 3.67 1.44 16.04
C ALA A 101 3.06 2.32 14.94
N LEU A 102 1.87 1.94 14.44
CA LEU A 102 1.17 2.69 13.40
C LEU A 102 0.21 3.70 14.03
N THR A 103 0.14 4.88 13.44
CA THR A 103 -0.82 5.91 13.85
C THR A 103 -2.04 5.85 12.93
N THR A 104 -3.23 5.97 13.51
CA THR A 104 -4.47 6.07 12.74
C THR A 104 -4.42 7.28 11.82
N GLU A 105 -4.60 7.05 10.52
CA GLU A 105 -4.83 8.12 9.57
C GLU A 105 -6.31 8.47 9.62
N ALA A 106 -6.65 9.70 10.03
CA ALA A 106 -7.98 10.23 9.84
C ALA A 106 -8.20 10.34 8.32
N VAL A 107 -8.88 9.35 7.75
CA VAL A 107 -9.32 9.42 6.36
C VAL A 107 -10.29 10.60 6.31
N GLN A 108 -9.79 11.78 5.93
CA GLN A 108 -10.65 12.82 5.44
C GLN A 108 -11.27 12.27 4.17
N MET A 109 -12.44 11.66 4.30
CA MET A 109 -13.31 11.49 3.16
C MET A 109 -13.56 12.90 2.63
N ALA A 110 -12.79 13.30 1.62
CA ALA A 110 -13.17 14.41 0.79
C ALA A 110 -14.59 14.08 0.32
N SER A 111 -15.56 14.76 0.89
CA SER A 111 -16.93 14.66 0.42
C SER A 111 -16.86 15.08 -1.04
N VAL A 112 -16.99 14.11 -1.95
CA VAL A 112 -17.16 14.39 -3.36
C VAL A 112 -18.52 15.06 -3.45
N SER A 113 -18.51 16.40 -3.36
CA SER A 113 -19.65 17.23 -3.70
C SER A 113 -19.84 17.07 -5.21
N VAL A 114 -20.68 16.13 -5.61
CA VAL A 114 -21.17 16.05 -6.98
C VAL A 114 -22.13 17.22 -7.14
N THR A 115 -21.59 18.37 -7.52
CA THR A 115 -22.38 19.48 -8.04
C THR A 115 -22.90 19.01 -9.39
N VAL A 116 -24.13 18.52 -9.41
CA VAL A 116 -24.85 18.30 -10.65
C VAL A 116 -25.15 19.69 -11.19
N GLU A 117 -24.27 20.23 -12.03
CA GLU A 117 -24.64 21.33 -12.91
C GLU A 117 -25.74 20.81 -13.85
N ARG A 118 -26.98 21.16 -13.51
CA ARG A 118 -28.08 21.08 -14.48
C ARG A 118 -27.78 22.10 -15.54
N PRO A 119 -27.59 21.71 -16.83
CA PRO A 119 -27.54 22.70 -17.90
C PRO A 119 -28.85 23.46 -17.85
N ALA A 120 -28.76 24.77 -17.62
CA ALA A 120 -29.91 25.67 -17.76
C ALA A 120 -30.38 25.59 -19.21
N ILE A 121 -31.51 24.93 -19.41
CA ILE A 121 -32.20 25.00 -20.70
C ILE A 121 -32.68 26.44 -20.83
N GLU A 122 -31.95 27.30 -21.53
CA GLU A 122 -32.44 28.55 -22.01
C GLU A 122 -33.61 28.27 -22.96
N LYS A 123 -34.83 28.36 -22.43
CA LYS A 123 -36.00 28.51 -23.26
C LYS A 123 -35.88 29.87 -23.92
N THR A 124 -35.34 29.89 -25.12
CA THR A 124 -35.44 31.02 -26.02
C THR A 124 -36.94 31.19 -26.32
N LEU A 125 -37.60 32.00 -25.51
CA LEU A 125 -38.94 32.51 -25.83
C LEU A 125 -38.77 33.43 -27.01
N THR A 126 -39.06 32.91 -28.19
CA THR A 126 -39.28 33.71 -29.41
C THR A 126 -40.59 34.43 -29.21
N SER A 127 -40.60 35.52 -28.43
CA SER A 127 -41.70 36.43 -28.42
C SER A 127 -41.58 37.35 -29.63
N THR A 128 -42.35 37.04 -30.67
CA THR A 128 -42.62 37.95 -31.78
C THR A 128 -43.37 39.16 -31.21
N LYS A 129 -42.61 40.17 -30.82
CA LYS A 129 -43.19 41.46 -30.43
C LYS A 129 -43.59 42.17 -31.68
N GLN A 130 -44.87 42.05 -32.04
CA GLN A 130 -45.51 42.86 -33.11
C GLN A 130 -45.63 44.29 -32.57
N ILE A 131 -44.78 45.19 -33.02
CA ILE A 131 -44.84 46.60 -32.72
C ILE A 131 -45.94 47.19 -33.65
N VAL A 132 -47.10 47.31 -33.07
CA VAL A 132 -48.16 48.14 -33.75
C VAL A 132 -47.78 49.62 -33.54
N SER A 133 -47.21 50.20 -34.56
CA SER A 133 -46.94 51.64 -34.62
C SER A 133 -48.29 52.43 -34.58
N GLY A 134 -48.50 53.11 -33.45
CA GLY A 134 -49.72 53.91 -33.20
C GLY A 134 -49.76 55.22 -33.92
N ASP A 135 -49.37 55.22 -35.18
CA ASP A 135 -49.28 56.49 -35.99
C ASP A 135 -50.34 56.60 -37.09
N MET A 136 -51.49 55.97 -36.88
CA MET A 136 -52.60 56.03 -37.87
C MET A 136 -53.95 56.51 -37.29
N ILE A 137 -53.94 57.31 -36.22
CA ILE A 137 -55.17 57.86 -35.67
C ILE A 137 -55.06 59.43 -35.61
N SER A 138 -54.49 60.00 -36.63
CA SER A 138 -54.49 61.50 -36.71
C SER A 138 -54.86 61.94 -38.09
N GLY A 139 -56.10 61.64 -38.51
CA GLY A 139 -56.53 61.98 -39.83
C GLY A 139 -58.01 61.81 -40.18
N MET A 140 -58.90 61.89 -39.19
CA MET A 140 -60.34 62.04 -39.47
C MET A 140 -60.93 62.99 -38.47
N ALA A 141 -60.74 64.26 -38.77
CA ALA A 141 -61.58 65.29 -38.25
C ALA A 141 -62.35 65.87 -39.44
N VAL A 142 -63.61 65.72 -39.41
CA VAL A 142 -64.68 66.71 -39.73
C VAL A 142 -65.97 66.14 -39.22
#